data_6752dd09274949ecd99a82094d1f7b1a
#
_entry.id   6752dd09274949ecd99a82094d1f7b1a
#
_cell.length_a   1.000
_cell.length_b   1.000
_cell.length_c   1.000
_cell.angle_alpha   90.00
_cell.angle_beta   90.00
_cell.angle_gamma   90.00
#
_symmetry.space_group_name_H-M   'P 1'
#
loop_
_entity.id
_entity.type
_entity.pdbx_description
1 polymer ?
#
loop_
_entity_poly.entity_id
_entity_poly.type
_entity_poly.pdbx_seq_one_letter_code
_entity_poly.pdbx_strand_id
1 'polypeptide(L)'
;PDGCQMTDDAAAIVYAEIQKTDVLEGAKLISFQEGLSSGMIQYVGEDCKEALYDAIKARSVRPGLCKTAGLKLVYSPLNGSGLVPVTRVLHDIGIDDITIVPEQKDPDGNFPTCPYPNPEIFEALRLGLELAEKNGADLMLATDPDADRVGIAIRCPDGSYELVSGNEVGVLLLDYICQGRIETGTMPKNPVAVKSIVSTPLADAVAASYGVEMRNVLTGFKWIGDQIARLEADGEVERFIFGFEESYGYLAGSYVRDKDAIIGSMLICEMAAYYRSIGSSIKERLESIYAKFGRYLNKVDSFEFPGLSGMDKMAGIMDGLRKNPPKEIAGYAVTKVTDYTDTKTTGLPSANVLIYSLSGGATVVVRPSGTEPKIKTYFTTLGKDLAEAQTQKDKLAEALKPLLA
;
A
#
# COMPACT_ATOMS: atom_id res chain seq x y z
N PRO A 1 -19.37 12.63 1.91
CA PRO A 1 -19.71 13.03 3.29
C PRO A 1 -18.92 12.23 4.33
N ASP A 2 -18.47 11.01 3.99
CA ASP A 2 -17.78 10.07 4.86
C ASP A 2 -16.23 10.09 4.72
N GLY A 3 -15.68 10.95 3.87
CA GLY A 3 -14.23 11.07 3.63
C GLY A 3 -13.62 9.92 2.81
N CYS A 4 -14.44 9.07 2.20
CA CYS A 4 -13.98 8.00 1.32
C CYS A 4 -13.85 8.49 -0.13
N GLN A 5 -13.00 7.86 -0.93
CA GLN A 5 -13.02 8.01 -2.38
C GLN A 5 -14.40 7.56 -2.91
N MET A 6 -14.91 8.26 -3.93
CA MET A 6 -16.21 7.95 -4.51
C MET A 6 -16.25 6.52 -5.08
N THR A 7 -17.30 5.79 -4.71
CA THR A 7 -17.66 4.52 -5.36
C THR A 7 -18.18 4.77 -6.79
N ASP A 8 -18.25 3.72 -7.59
CA ASP A 8 -18.55 3.82 -9.02
C ASP A 8 -19.89 4.50 -9.31
N ASP A 9 -20.92 4.28 -8.48
CA ASP A 9 -22.25 4.91 -8.63
C ASP A 9 -22.18 6.43 -8.42
N ALA A 10 -21.51 6.89 -7.38
CA ALA A 10 -21.32 8.31 -7.11
C ALA A 10 -20.44 8.97 -8.17
N ALA A 11 -19.37 8.29 -8.60
CA ALA A 11 -18.50 8.75 -9.66
C ALA A 11 -19.22 8.90 -11.00
N ALA A 12 -20.15 7.98 -11.34
CA ALA A 12 -20.96 8.05 -12.56
C ALA A 12 -21.84 9.29 -12.58
N ILE A 13 -22.44 9.67 -11.45
CA ILE A 13 -23.26 10.88 -11.33
C ILE A 13 -22.41 12.14 -11.58
N VAL A 14 -21.26 12.23 -10.92
CA VAL A 14 -20.35 13.37 -11.08
C VAL A 14 -19.82 13.44 -12.52
N TYR A 15 -19.44 12.31 -13.10
CA TYR A 15 -18.95 12.24 -14.46
C TYR A 15 -20.01 12.69 -15.49
N ALA A 16 -21.27 12.33 -15.28
CA ALA A 16 -22.37 12.79 -16.12
C ALA A 16 -22.56 14.31 -16.11
N GLU A 17 -22.28 14.97 -14.98
CA GLU A 17 -22.29 16.45 -14.90
C GLU A 17 -21.05 17.07 -15.57
N ILE A 18 -19.86 16.45 -15.39
CA ILE A 18 -18.63 16.90 -16.07
C ILE A 18 -18.81 16.89 -17.58
N GLN A 19 -19.45 15.86 -18.16
CA GLN A 19 -19.71 15.76 -19.60
C GLN A 19 -20.58 16.88 -20.17
N LYS A 20 -21.35 17.58 -19.34
CA LYS A 20 -22.19 18.73 -19.73
C LYS A 20 -21.44 20.06 -19.69
N THR A 21 -20.23 20.06 -19.13
CA THR A 21 -19.45 21.28 -18.88
C THR A 21 -18.39 21.42 -19.97
N ASP A 22 -18.30 22.59 -20.58
CA ASP A 22 -17.21 22.90 -21.51
C ASP A 22 -15.87 22.92 -20.76
N VAL A 23 -14.87 22.19 -21.30
CA VAL A 23 -13.57 21.95 -20.65
C VAL A 23 -12.77 23.27 -20.53
N LEU A 24 -12.92 24.19 -21.47
CA LEU A 24 -12.14 25.42 -21.54
C LEU A 24 -12.88 26.63 -20.94
N GLU A 25 -14.18 26.72 -21.17
CA GLU A 25 -14.98 27.91 -20.84
C GLU A 25 -16.01 27.67 -19.71
N GLY A 26 -16.21 26.38 -19.32
CA GLY A 26 -17.22 26.03 -18.33
C GLY A 26 -16.87 26.35 -16.86
N ALA A 27 -15.59 26.62 -16.57
CA ALA A 27 -15.16 26.92 -15.19
C ALA A 27 -15.47 28.37 -14.80
N LYS A 28 -16.22 28.56 -13.71
CA LYS A 28 -16.42 29.87 -13.10
C LYS A 28 -15.22 30.17 -12.19
N LEU A 29 -14.42 31.16 -12.56
CA LEU A 29 -13.22 31.53 -11.85
C LEU A 29 -13.46 32.73 -10.92
N ILE A 30 -12.88 32.72 -9.75
CA ILE A 30 -12.72 33.84 -8.82
C ILE A 30 -11.24 33.97 -8.44
N SER A 31 -10.85 35.17 -8.01
CA SER A 31 -9.48 35.34 -7.47
C SER A 31 -9.35 34.59 -6.14
N PHE A 32 -8.12 34.19 -5.79
CA PHE A 32 -7.83 33.54 -4.51
C PHE A 32 -8.22 34.46 -3.33
N GLN A 33 -7.91 35.75 -3.45
CA GLN A 33 -8.23 36.76 -2.40
C GLN A 33 -9.74 36.91 -2.22
N GLU A 34 -10.50 36.90 -3.30
CA GLU A 34 -11.96 36.96 -3.28
C GLU A 34 -12.56 35.68 -2.66
N GLY A 35 -11.96 34.54 -2.97
CA GLY A 35 -12.32 33.24 -2.34
C GLY A 35 -12.12 33.25 -0.83
N LEU A 36 -10.98 33.80 -0.35
CA LEU A 36 -10.72 33.96 1.09
C LEU A 36 -11.69 34.93 1.75
N SER A 37 -11.87 36.14 1.16
CA SER A 37 -12.73 37.18 1.75
C SER A 37 -14.19 36.83 1.81
N SER A 38 -14.69 36.03 0.85
CA SER A 38 -16.05 35.49 0.82
C SER A 38 -16.26 34.24 1.69
N GLY A 39 -15.20 33.65 2.24
CA GLY A 39 -15.25 32.40 2.99
C GLY A 39 -15.43 31.16 2.13
N MET A 40 -15.35 31.27 0.80
CA MET A 40 -15.41 30.13 -0.12
C MET A 40 -14.12 29.28 -0.05
N ILE A 41 -12.99 29.93 0.26
CA ILE A 41 -11.71 29.28 0.57
C ILE A 41 -11.43 29.51 2.05
N GLN A 42 -11.13 28.43 2.76
CA GLN A 42 -10.77 28.46 4.18
C GLN A 42 -9.55 27.58 4.43
N TYR A 43 -8.66 28.03 5.29
CA TYR A 43 -7.58 27.19 5.79
C TYR A 43 -8.10 26.24 6.88
N VAL A 44 -7.58 25.01 6.88
CA VAL A 44 -7.87 24.05 7.95
C VAL A 44 -7.31 24.58 9.28
N GLY A 45 -8.15 24.61 10.32
CA GLY A 45 -7.75 25.08 11.65
C GLY A 45 -6.80 24.13 12.38
N GLU A 46 -6.09 24.65 13.40
CA GLU A 46 -5.19 23.84 14.23
C GLU A 46 -5.97 22.77 15.01
N ASP A 47 -7.19 23.04 15.43
CA ASP A 47 -8.08 22.09 16.09
C ASP A 47 -8.34 20.83 15.26
N CYS A 48 -8.54 20.99 13.96
CA CYS A 48 -8.71 19.85 13.03
C CYS A 48 -7.41 19.06 12.87
N LYS A 49 -6.26 19.72 12.80
CA LYS A 49 -4.95 19.06 12.70
C LYS A 49 -4.64 18.27 13.98
N GLU A 50 -4.85 18.89 15.16
CA GLU A 50 -4.62 18.21 16.44
C GLU A 50 -5.56 17.00 16.60
N ALA A 51 -6.83 17.10 16.20
CA ALA A 51 -7.76 15.98 16.21
C ALA A 51 -7.27 14.81 15.33
N LEU A 52 -6.69 15.10 14.14
CA LEU A 52 -6.09 14.09 13.29
C LEU A 52 -4.87 13.43 13.98
N TYR A 53 -3.94 14.24 14.52
CA TYR A 53 -2.76 13.71 15.20
C TYR A 53 -3.13 12.86 16.42
N ASP A 54 -4.12 13.25 17.19
CA ASP A 54 -4.61 12.48 18.33
C ASP A 54 -5.26 11.16 17.88
N ALA A 55 -6.03 11.18 16.80
CA ALA A 55 -6.62 9.97 16.23
C ALA A 55 -5.56 9.00 15.74
N ILE A 56 -4.48 9.49 15.11
CA ILE A 56 -3.33 8.66 14.68
C ILE A 56 -2.60 8.08 15.89
N LYS A 57 -2.21 8.93 16.87
CA LYS A 57 -1.49 8.48 18.08
C LYS A 57 -2.28 7.46 18.90
N ALA A 58 -3.61 7.57 18.91
CA ALA A 58 -4.49 6.59 19.56
C ALA A 58 -4.42 5.20 18.92
N ARG A 59 -3.82 5.05 17.74
CA ARG A 59 -3.60 3.75 17.08
C ARG A 59 -2.24 3.12 17.44
N SER A 60 -1.39 3.79 18.21
CA SER A 60 -0.16 3.17 18.75
C SER A 60 -0.50 1.87 19.49
N VAL A 61 0.24 0.82 19.15
CA VAL A 61 0.04 -0.53 19.71
C VAL A 61 0.73 -0.69 21.05
N ARG A 62 1.89 -0.02 21.21
CA ARG A 62 2.70 -0.02 22.43
C ARG A 62 3.07 1.41 22.85
N PRO A 63 2.09 2.21 23.34
CA PRO A 63 2.30 3.61 23.68
C PRO A 63 3.49 3.83 24.61
N GLY A 64 4.34 4.81 24.29
CA GLY A 64 5.51 5.17 25.09
C GLY A 64 6.78 4.36 24.82
N LEU A 65 6.70 3.28 24.03
CA LEU A 65 7.87 2.44 23.70
C LEU A 65 8.99 3.22 23.01
N CYS A 66 8.63 4.08 22.06
CA CYS A 66 9.60 4.83 21.24
C CYS A 66 10.49 5.76 22.07
N LYS A 67 10.01 6.26 23.21
CA LYS A 67 10.76 7.21 24.08
C LYS A 67 12.11 6.67 24.58
N THR A 68 12.26 5.37 24.68
CA THR A 68 13.46 4.72 25.22
C THR A 68 14.25 3.91 24.20
N ALA A 69 13.73 3.77 22.99
CA ALA A 69 14.33 2.91 21.97
C ALA A 69 15.59 3.50 21.31
N GLY A 70 15.74 4.85 21.31
CA GLY A 70 16.87 5.53 20.68
C GLY A 70 16.98 5.23 19.18
N LEU A 71 15.84 5.19 18.47
CA LEU A 71 15.79 4.93 17.05
C LEU A 71 16.33 6.12 16.25
N LYS A 72 17.30 5.86 15.37
CA LYS A 72 17.82 6.85 14.41
C LYS A 72 17.14 6.70 13.07
N LEU A 73 16.50 7.75 12.61
CA LEU A 73 15.69 7.78 11.41
C LEU A 73 16.25 8.76 10.38
N VAL A 74 16.30 8.34 9.11
CA VAL A 74 16.35 9.26 7.97
C VAL A 74 14.97 9.31 7.34
N TYR A 75 14.45 10.52 7.09
CA TYR A 75 13.14 10.70 6.48
C TYR A 75 13.20 11.62 5.26
N SER A 76 12.51 11.23 4.19
CA SER A 76 12.26 12.05 3.01
C SER A 76 10.77 12.20 2.76
N PRO A 77 10.22 13.43 2.70
CA PRO A 77 8.86 13.69 2.23
C PRO A 77 8.74 13.71 0.70
N LEU A 78 9.81 13.43 -0.05
CA LEU A 78 9.88 13.50 -1.52
C LEU A 78 9.28 14.80 -2.10
N ASN A 79 9.66 15.95 -1.54
CA ASN A 79 9.14 17.29 -1.89
C ASN A 79 7.61 17.41 -1.75
N GLY A 80 6.99 16.62 -0.88
CA GLY A 80 5.55 16.56 -0.67
C GLY A 80 5.07 17.14 0.66
N SER A 81 3.83 16.85 1.00
CA SER A 81 3.10 17.38 2.16
C SER A 81 3.42 16.68 3.48
N GLY A 82 4.09 15.52 3.45
CA GLY A 82 4.31 14.67 4.61
C GLY A 82 5.25 15.22 5.68
N LEU A 83 6.10 16.21 5.38
CA LEU A 83 7.14 16.69 6.30
C LEU A 83 6.57 17.05 7.69
N VAL A 84 5.61 17.94 7.74
CA VAL A 84 5.07 18.45 9.00
C VAL A 84 4.31 17.38 9.78
N PRO A 85 3.30 16.70 9.21
CA PRO A 85 2.50 15.74 9.98
C PRO A 85 3.31 14.49 10.42
N VAL A 86 4.18 13.96 9.56
CA VAL A 86 4.99 12.79 9.93
C VAL A 86 5.97 13.13 11.05
N THR A 87 6.75 14.19 10.90
CA THR A 87 7.71 14.57 11.95
C THR A 87 7.02 14.94 13.26
N ARG A 88 5.85 15.62 13.20
CA ARG A 88 5.07 15.96 14.38
C ARG A 88 4.63 14.69 15.13
N VAL A 89 4.00 13.73 14.45
CA VAL A 89 3.54 12.49 15.10
C VAL A 89 4.70 11.67 15.64
N LEU A 90 5.81 11.58 14.91
CA LEU A 90 7.00 10.84 15.36
C LEU A 90 7.62 11.47 16.62
N HIS A 91 7.73 12.80 16.69
CA HIS A 91 8.17 13.48 17.91
C HIS A 91 7.20 13.27 19.07
N ASP A 92 5.90 13.34 18.81
CA ASP A 92 4.87 13.15 19.85
C ASP A 92 4.96 11.76 20.51
N ILE A 93 5.34 10.72 19.75
CA ILE A 93 5.54 9.37 20.29
C ILE A 93 6.94 9.13 20.88
N GLY A 94 7.86 10.11 20.73
CA GLY A 94 9.20 10.09 21.34
C GLY A 94 10.33 9.66 20.42
N ILE A 95 10.22 9.87 19.11
CA ILE A 95 11.32 9.70 18.14
C ILE A 95 11.86 11.08 17.79
N ASP A 96 13.02 11.43 18.38
CA ASP A 96 13.62 12.76 18.22
C ASP A 96 14.82 12.79 17.28
N ASP A 97 15.52 11.66 17.07
CA ASP A 97 16.68 11.55 16.17
C ASP A 97 16.23 11.31 14.73
N ILE A 98 15.67 12.37 14.10
CA ILE A 98 15.17 12.35 12.73
C ILE A 98 16.04 13.27 11.86
N THR A 99 16.76 12.70 10.92
CA THR A 99 17.49 13.45 9.87
C THR A 99 16.64 13.52 8.62
N ILE A 100 16.29 14.74 8.20
CA ILE A 100 15.52 14.99 6.96
C ILE A 100 16.47 15.07 5.78
N VAL A 101 16.11 14.48 4.63
CA VAL A 101 16.85 14.65 3.36
C VAL A 101 16.71 16.11 2.88
N PRO A 102 17.79 16.89 2.88
CA PRO A 102 17.68 18.34 2.68
C PRO A 102 17.13 18.73 1.31
N GLU A 103 17.48 18.01 0.27
CA GLU A 103 17.10 18.29 -1.13
C GLU A 103 15.65 17.95 -1.43
N GLN A 104 15.02 17.12 -0.58
CA GLN A 104 13.64 16.64 -0.75
C GLN A 104 12.70 17.16 0.35
N LYS A 105 13.18 18.06 1.20
CA LYS A 105 12.48 18.53 2.39
C LYS A 105 11.28 19.42 2.07
N ASP A 106 11.51 20.43 1.23
CA ASP A 106 10.50 21.45 0.97
C ASP A 106 9.60 21.04 -0.21
N PRO A 107 8.31 21.35 -0.17
CA PRO A 107 7.41 21.06 -1.29
C PRO A 107 7.88 21.73 -2.60
N ASP A 108 8.08 20.92 -3.63
CA ASP A 108 8.41 21.41 -4.98
C ASP A 108 7.76 20.53 -6.05
N GLY A 109 6.76 21.09 -6.75
CA GLY A 109 6.03 20.40 -7.80
C GLY A 109 6.86 20.08 -9.06
N ASN A 110 8.12 20.54 -9.16
CA ASN A 110 9.03 20.15 -10.24
C ASN A 110 9.82 18.87 -9.90
N PHE A 111 9.85 18.43 -8.64
CA PHE A 111 10.56 17.24 -8.16
C PHE A 111 12.00 17.13 -8.68
N PRO A 112 12.87 18.12 -8.40
CA PRO A 112 14.16 18.29 -9.11
C PRO A 112 15.15 17.12 -8.91
N THR A 113 15.00 16.37 -7.81
CA THR A 113 15.86 15.23 -7.48
C THR A 113 15.21 13.87 -7.75
N CYS A 114 13.90 13.86 -8.05
CA CYS A 114 13.12 12.64 -8.22
C CYS A 114 11.92 12.88 -9.15
N PRO A 115 12.10 12.80 -10.49
CA PRO A 115 11.01 13.01 -11.46
C PRO A 115 9.80 12.10 -11.27
N TYR A 116 9.99 10.96 -10.60
CA TYR A 116 8.94 10.01 -10.23
C TYR A 116 8.97 9.82 -8.70
N PRO A 117 8.32 10.71 -7.91
CA PRO A 117 8.38 10.71 -6.45
C PRO A 117 7.49 9.60 -5.86
N ASN A 118 7.87 8.35 -6.10
CA ASN A 118 7.17 7.17 -5.63
C ASN A 118 8.12 6.34 -4.75
N PRO A 119 7.80 6.07 -3.48
CA PRO A 119 8.63 5.32 -2.55
C PRO A 119 8.83 3.83 -2.92
N GLU A 120 8.18 3.34 -3.97
CA GLU A 120 8.44 2.03 -4.56
C GLU A 120 9.72 2.00 -5.39
N ILE A 121 10.21 3.16 -5.85
CA ILE A 121 11.29 3.29 -6.82
C ILE A 121 12.61 3.57 -6.08
N PHE A 122 13.63 2.76 -6.36
CA PHE A 122 14.95 2.91 -5.74
C PHE A 122 15.54 4.31 -5.91
N GLU A 123 15.40 4.90 -7.10
CA GLU A 123 15.93 6.24 -7.42
C GLU A 123 15.31 7.32 -6.54
N ALA A 124 14.03 7.18 -6.16
CA ALA A 124 13.37 8.10 -5.23
C ALA A 124 13.99 8.06 -3.83
N LEU A 125 14.44 6.89 -3.41
CA LEU A 125 15.02 6.65 -2.08
C LEU A 125 16.53 6.90 -2.03
N ARG A 126 17.21 7.03 -3.15
CA ARG A 126 18.67 7.07 -3.26
C ARG A 126 19.32 8.10 -2.33
N LEU A 127 18.88 9.35 -2.32
CA LEU A 127 19.44 10.40 -1.44
C LEU A 127 19.23 10.07 0.04
N GLY A 128 18.09 9.50 0.38
CA GLY A 128 17.80 9.05 1.74
C GLY A 128 18.69 7.88 2.15
N LEU A 129 18.94 6.93 1.26
CA LEU A 129 19.85 5.80 1.51
C LEU A 129 21.30 6.27 1.71
N GLU A 130 21.82 7.15 0.84
CA GLU A 130 23.16 7.75 0.99
C GLU A 130 23.30 8.47 2.34
N LEU A 131 22.26 9.19 2.77
CA LEU A 131 22.24 9.89 4.05
C LEU A 131 22.14 8.91 5.23
N ALA A 132 21.35 7.84 5.10
CA ALA A 132 21.22 6.80 6.10
C ALA A 132 22.53 6.04 6.32
N GLU A 133 23.24 5.68 5.25
CA GLU A 133 24.56 5.07 5.31
C GLU A 133 25.58 5.98 6.02
N LYS A 134 25.61 7.25 5.64
CA LYS A 134 26.50 8.25 6.25
C LYS A 134 26.28 8.43 7.75
N ASN A 135 25.03 8.42 8.17
CA ASN A 135 24.65 8.69 9.56
C ASN A 135 24.53 7.41 10.41
N GLY A 136 24.58 6.24 9.78
CA GLY A 136 24.34 4.95 10.43
C GLY A 136 22.92 4.86 11.00
N ALA A 137 21.92 5.35 10.28
CA ALA A 137 20.52 5.31 10.69
C ALA A 137 20.02 3.86 10.80
N ASP A 138 19.09 3.59 11.71
CA ASP A 138 18.49 2.27 11.88
C ASP A 138 17.43 2.00 10.78
N LEU A 139 16.77 3.07 10.31
CA LEU A 139 15.67 3.04 9.36
C LEU A 139 15.74 4.27 8.44
N MET A 140 15.47 4.06 7.15
CA MET A 140 15.15 5.12 6.19
C MET A 140 13.69 5.00 5.79
N LEU A 141 12.98 6.13 5.77
CA LEU A 141 11.56 6.22 5.50
C LEU A 141 11.31 7.33 4.47
N ALA A 142 10.43 7.06 3.50
CA ALA A 142 9.99 8.07 2.55
C ALA A 142 8.48 8.00 2.32
N THR A 143 7.84 9.16 2.27
CA THR A 143 6.43 9.29 1.85
C THR A 143 6.34 9.87 0.45
N ASP A 144 5.30 9.52 -0.29
CA ASP A 144 5.00 10.16 -1.56
C ASP A 144 4.47 11.61 -1.36
N PRO A 145 4.29 12.39 -2.43
CA PRO A 145 4.00 13.82 -2.29
C PRO A 145 2.69 14.18 -1.58
N ASP A 146 1.65 13.36 -1.70
CA ASP A 146 0.37 13.54 -1.01
C ASP A 146 0.30 12.81 0.34
N ALA A 147 1.40 12.14 0.72
CA ALA A 147 1.58 11.47 2.01
C ALA A 147 0.53 10.38 2.28
N ASP A 148 0.17 9.63 1.24
CA ASP A 148 -0.74 8.49 1.37
C ASP A 148 -0.01 7.13 1.29
N ARG A 149 1.26 7.10 0.83
CA ARG A 149 2.14 5.92 0.77
C ARG A 149 3.42 6.15 1.53
N VAL A 150 3.96 5.07 2.10
CA VAL A 150 5.26 5.09 2.79
C VAL A 150 6.08 3.87 2.44
N GLY A 151 7.30 4.11 1.96
CA GLY A 151 8.32 3.08 1.72
C GLY A 151 9.46 3.18 2.72
N ILE A 152 10.15 2.05 2.93
CA ILE A 152 11.24 1.95 3.90
C ILE A 152 12.45 1.20 3.35
N ALA A 153 13.62 1.55 3.92
CA ALA A 153 14.80 0.71 3.88
C ALA A 153 15.28 0.45 5.32
N ILE A 154 15.61 -0.80 5.59
CA ILE A 154 16.08 -1.27 6.90
C ILE A 154 17.58 -1.51 6.86
N ARG A 155 18.26 -1.21 7.98
CA ARG A 155 19.66 -1.51 8.13
C ARG A 155 19.88 -2.99 8.39
N CYS A 156 20.74 -3.62 7.59
CA CYS A 156 21.17 -5.00 7.76
C CYS A 156 22.31 -5.13 8.78
N PRO A 157 22.57 -6.34 9.31
CA PRO A 157 23.66 -6.57 10.28
C PRO A 157 25.06 -6.21 9.75
N ASP A 158 25.28 -6.30 8.46
CA ASP A 158 26.54 -5.91 7.79
C ASP A 158 26.67 -4.40 7.55
N GLY A 159 25.63 -3.62 7.94
CA GLY A 159 25.58 -2.16 7.78
C GLY A 159 25.01 -1.69 6.43
N SER A 160 24.73 -2.57 5.49
CA SER A 160 24.03 -2.25 4.24
C SER A 160 22.55 -1.95 4.49
N TYR A 161 21.84 -1.43 3.46
CA TYR A 161 20.40 -1.18 3.53
C TYR A 161 19.65 -2.02 2.51
N GLU A 162 18.52 -2.56 2.94
CA GLU A 162 17.63 -3.35 2.10
C GLU A 162 16.27 -2.67 2.03
N LEU A 163 15.74 -2.51 0.81
CA LEU A 163 14.38 -2.02 0.59
C LEU A 163 13.38 -3.11 0.95
N VAL A 164 12.34 -2.73 1.69
CA VAL A 164 11.25 -3.62 2.05
C VAL A 164 10.06 -3.32 1.15
N SER A 165 9.56 -4.32 0.44
CA SER A 165 8.42 -4.13 -0.47
C SER A 165 7.13 -3.79 0.27
N GLY A 166 6.17 -3.15 -0.41
CA GLY A 166 4.87 -2.81 0.18
C GLY A 166 4.11 -4.02 0.73
N ASN A 167 4.23 -5.17 0.06
CA ASN A 167 3.69 -6.43 0.56
C ASN A 167 4.35 -6.89 1.86
N GLU A 168 5.66 -6.81 1.95
CA GLU A 168 6.41 -7.20 3.16
C GLU A 168 6.10 -6.28 4.33
N VAL A 169 6.06 -4.96 4.08
CA VAL A 169 5.66 -3.98 5.11
C VAL A 169 4.22 -4.23 5.58
N GLY A 170 3.28 -4.50 4.64
CA GLY A 170 1.90 -4.81 4.98
C GLY A 170 1.78 -6.05 5.86
N VAL A 171 2.53 -7.11 5.56
CA VAL A 171 2.58 -8.34 6.38
C VAL A 171 3.21 -8.09 7.75
N LEU A 172 4.32 -7.36 7.80
CA LEU A 172 5.01 -6.99 9.04
C LEU A 172 4.13 -6.15 9.97
N LEU A 173 3.43 -5.15 9.41
CA LEU A 173 2.50 -4.32 10.18
C LEU A 173 1.30 -5.12 10.69
N LEU A 174 0.71 -6.00 9.85
CA LEU A 174 -0.38 -6.87 10.28
C LEU A 174 0.06 -7.76 11.44
N ASP A 175 1.21 -8.40 11.31
CA ASP A 175 1.80 -9.25 12.35
C ASP A 175 2.07 -8.48 13.64
N TYR A 176 2.70 -7.30 13.53
CA TYR A 176 3.02 -6.43 14.66
C TYR A 176 1.77 -5.94 15.40
N ILE A 177 0.74 -5.50 14.66
CA ILE A 177 -0.53 -5.04 15.22
C ILE A 177 -1.24 -6.19 15.93
N CYS A 178 -1.31 -7.37 15.31
CA CYS A 178 -1.96 -8.53 15.90
C CYS A 178 -1.26 -8.97 17.19
N GLN A 179 0.07 -9.15 17.13
CA GLN A 179 0.86 -9.54 18.29
C GLN A 179 0.68 -8.55 19.44
N GLY A 180 0.88 -7.26 19.17
CA GLY A 180 0.82 -6.24 20.21
C GLY A 180 -0.56 -6.07 20.80
N ARG A 181 -1.62 -6.11 20.00
CA ARG A 181 -3.01 -6.02 20.51
C ARG A 181 -3.39 -7.23 21.37
N ILE A 182 -2.90 -8.42 21.05
CA ILE A 182 -3.09 -9.62 21.90
C ILE A 182 -2.32 -9.44 23.23
N GLU A 183 -1.07 -9.03 23.18
CA GLU A 183 -0.23 -8.82 24.37
C GLU A 183 -0.81 -7.74 25.31
N THR A 184 -1.36 -6.67 24.74
CA THR A 184 -1.95 -5.55 25.50
C THR A 184 -3.44 -5.77 25.85
N GLY A 185 -4.06 -6.85 25.39
CA GLY A 185 -5.47 -7.14 25.64
C GLY A 185 -6.42 -6.19 24.88
N THR A 186 -5.98 -5.56 23.81
CA THR A 186 -6.76 -4.58 23.03
C THR A 186 -7.27 -5.15 21.68
N MET A 187 -7.09 -6.46 21.44
CA MET A 187 -7.62 -7.11 20.24
C MET A 187 -9.15 -7.16 20.31
N PRO A 188 -9.88 -6.63 19.31
CA PRO A 188 -11.33 -6.70 19.29
C PRO A 188 -11.81 -8.14 19.08
N LYS A 189 -13.08 -8.40 19.40
CA LYS A 189 -13.72 -9.66 19.02
C LYS A 189 -13.90 -9.71 17.50
N ASN A 190 -13.64 -10.88 16.90
CA ASN A 190 -13.75 -11.10 15.46
C ASN A 190 -13.04 -10.01 14.62
N PRO A 191 -11.73 -9.79 14.84
CA PRO A 191 -11.01 -8.72 14.16
C PRO A 191 -11.00 -8.92 12.66
N VAL A 192 -11.01 -7.81 11.92
CA VAL A 192 -11.02 -7.77 10.46
C VAL A 192 -9.80 -7.01 9.96
N ALA A 193 -9.07 -7.60 9.02
CA ALA A 193 -8.10 -6.92 8.19
C ALA A 193 -8.55 -6.97 6.71
N VAL A 194 -8.14 -6.00 5.92
CA VAL A 194 -8.56 -5.89 4.52
C VAL A 194 -7.34 -5.68 3.63
N LYS A 195 -7.29 -6.36 2.48
CA LYS A 195 -6.24 -6.13 1.47
C LYS A 195 -6.76 -6.23 0.05
N SER A 196 -6.00 -5.70 -0.92
CA SER A 196 -6.33 -5.89 -2.33
C SER A 196 -6.12 -7.35 -2.76
N ILE A 197 -6.90 -7.79 -3.76
CA ILE A 197 -6.79 -9.14 -4.35
C ILE A 197 -5.43 -9.41 -5.02
N VAL A 198 -4.63 -8.38 -5.27
CA VAL A 198 -3.29 -8.48 -5.86
C VAL A 198 -2.18 -8.39 -4.81
N SER A 199 -2.52 -8.07 -3.55
CA SER A 199 -1.58 -8.12 -2.42
C SER A 199 -1.28 -9.56 -2.01
N THR A 200 -0.15 -9.77 -1.37
CA THR A 200 0.39 -11.10 -1.05
C THR A 200 -0.55 -12.00 -0.25
N PRO A 201 -0.73 -13.28 -0.67
CA PRO A 201 -1.45 -14.27 0.14
C PRO A 201 -0.77 -14.63 1.47
N LEU A 202 0.49 -14.26 1.68
CA LEU A 202 1.17 -14.41 2.96
C LEU A 202 0.40 -13.69 4.09
N ALA A 203 -0.24 -12.56 3.77
CA ALA A 203 -1.07 -11.83 4.73
C ALA A 203 -2.30 -12.63 5.17
N ASP A 204 -2.90 -13.44 4.29
CA ASP A 204 -4.02 -14.33 4.65
C ASP A 204 -3.56 -15.38 5.67
N ALA A 205 -2.38 -15.99 5.45
CA ALA A 205 -1.82 -16.98 6.36
C ALA A 205 -1.46 -16.39 7.74
N VAL A 206 -0.88 -15.18 7.75
CA VAL A 206 -0.57 -14.45 8.99
C VAL A 206 -1.85 -14.09 9.73
N ALA A 207 -2.85 -13.49 9.07
CA ALA A 207 -4.14 -13.15 9.66
C ALA A 207 -4.83 -14.37 10.30
N ALA A 208 -4.90 -15.48 9.57
CA ALA A 208 -5.49 -16.73 10.04
C ALA A 208 -4.79 -17.25 11.32
N SER A 209 -3.46 -17.10 11.42
CA SER A 209 -2.71 -17.54 12.61
C SER A 209 -3.04 -16.75 13.89
N TYR A 210 -3.62 -15.56 13.74
CA TYR A 210 -4.10 -14.70 14.83
C TYR A 210 -5.62 -14.71 15.00
N GLY A 211 -6.34 -15.49 14.20
CA GLY A 211 -7.81 -15.51 14.22
C GLY A 211 -8.45 -14.25 13.63
N VAL A 212 -7.74 -13.56 12.74
CA VAL A 212 -8.22 -12.35 12.05
C VAL A 212 -8.92 -12.74 10.75
N GLU A 213 -10.12 -12.23 10.53
CA GLU A 213 -10.82 -12.32 9.25
C GLU A 213 -10.11 -11.46 8.21
N MET A 214 -9.51 -12.06 7.16
CA MET A 214 -8.93 -11.33 6.05
C MET A 214 -9.96 -11.17 4.94
N ARG A 215 -10.34 -9.92 4.65
CA ARG A 215 -11.20 -9.59 3.51
C ARG A 215 -10.34 -9.17 2.32
N ASN A 216 -10.53 -9.87 1.20
CA ASN A 216 -9.86 -9.56 -0.06
C ASN A 216 -10.80 -8.73 -0.94
N VAL A 217 -10.39 -7.51 -1.32
CA VAL A 217 -11.19 -6.57 -2.09
C VAL A 217 -10.51 -6.23 -3.42
N LEU A 218 -11.24 -5.60 -4.34
CA LEU A 218 -10.65 -5.09 -5.59
C LEU A 218 -9.54 -4.07 -5.31
N THR A 219 -8.66 -3.88 -6.28
CA THR A 219 -7.61 -2.85 -6.20
C THR A 219 -8.21 -1.45 -6.15
N GLY A 220 -7.66 -0.63 -5.29
CA GLY A 220 -8.08 0.73 -4.99
C GLY A 220 -8.60 0.84 -3.56
N PHE A 221 -8.00 1.75 -2.80
CA PHE A 221 -8.26 1.89 -1.35
C PHE A 221 -9.73 2.22 -1.04
N LYS A 222 -10.49 2.75 -2.02
CA LYS A 222 -11.94 2.95 -1.91
C LYS A 222 -12.69 1.68 -1.48
N TRP A 223 -12.18 0.49 -1.87
CA TRP A 223 -12.80 -0.77 -1.49
C TRP A 223 -12.47 -1.18 -0.06
N ILE A 224 -11.30 -0.77 0.45
CA ILE A 224 -10.97 -0.90 1.88
C ILE A 224 -11.85 0.06 2.68
N GLY A 225 -12.00 1.32 2.22
CA GLY A 225 -12.92 2.29 2.80
C GLY A 225 -14.38 1.81 2.82
N ASP A 226 -14.86 1.13 1.76
CA ASP A 226 -16.19 0.51 1.70
C ASP A 226 -16.36 -0.57 2.79
N GLN A 227 -15.34 -1.39 3.05
CA GLN A 227 -15.41 -2.38 4.13
C GLN A 227 -15.50 -1.75 5.51
N ILE A 228 -14.79 -0.63 5.73
CA ILE A 228 -14.92 0.16 6.97
C ILE A 228 -16.35 0.72 7.09
N ALA A 229 -16.89 1.28 6.00
CA ALA A 229 -18.25 1.81 6.00
C ALA A 229 -19.31 0.74 6.29
N ARG A 230 -19.15 -0.47 5.79
CA ARG A 230 -20.02 -1.61 6.08
C ARG A 230 -19.98 -2.00 7.56
N LEU A 231 -18.75 -2.13 8.12
CA LEU A 231 -18.60 -2.41 9.54
C LEU A 231 -19.20 -1.30 10.43
N GLU A 232 -19.10 -0.04 10.00
CA GLU A 232 -19.73 1.07 10.71
C GLU A 232 -21.27 1.01 10.65
N ALA A 233 -21.83 0.70 9.48
CA ALA A 233 -23.28 0.53 9.32
C ALA A 233 -23.84 -0.60 10.18
N ASP A 234 -23.02 -1.65 10.40
CA ASP A 234 -23.37 -2.79 11.28
C ASP A 234 -23.10 -2.49 12.78
N GLY A 235 -22.55 -1.32 13.12
CA GLY A 235 -22.16 -0.97 14.50
C GLY A 235 -20.91 -1.72 14.98
N GLU A 236 -20.08 -2.23 14.08
CA GLU A 236 -18.93 -3.11 14.36
C GLU A 236 -17.59 -2.53 13.87
N VAL A 237 -17.51 -1.21 13.67
CA VAL A 237 -16.32 -0.55 13.08
C VAL A 237 -15.03 -0.84 13.84
N GLU A 238 -15.08 -1.10 15.13
CA GLU A 238 -13.92 -1.44 15.98
C GLU A 238 -13.27 -2.78 15.61
N ARG A 239 -13.97 -3.62 14.85
CA ARG A 239 -13.38 -4.86 14.31
C ARG A 239 -12.31 -4.60 13.27
N PHE A 240 -12.35 -3.47 12.55
CA PHE A 240 -11.32 -3.10 11.57
C PHE A 240 -10.02 -2.74 12.28
N ILE A 241 -8.99 -3.56 12.09
CA ILE A 241 -7.69 -3.33 12.73
C ILE A 241 -6.63 -2.83 11.77
N PHE A 242 -6.67 -3.25 10.49
CA PHE A 242 -5.66 -2.90 9.49
C PHE A 242 -6.16 -3.10 8.06
N GLY A 243 -5.72 -2.23 7.15
CA GLY A 243 -5.92 -2.38 5.70
C GLY A 243 -4.68 -1.97 4.93
N PHE A 244 -4.38 -2.66 3.82
CA PHE A 244 -3.23 -2.30 2.99
C PHE A 244 -3.37 -2.71 1.52
N GLU A 245 -2.59 -2.04 0.69
CA GLU A 245 -2.32 -2.41 -0.71
C GLU A 245 -0.83 -2.66 -0.92
N GLU A 246 -0.50 -3.51 -1.89
CA GLU A 246 0.89 -3.83 -2.26
C GLU A 246 1.70 -2.61 -2.69
N SER A 247 1.01 -1.54 -3.11
CA SER A 247 1.58 -0.26 -3.55
C SER A 247 1.89 0.71 -2.41
N TYR A 248 2.29 0.18 -1.24
CA TYR A 248 2.78 0.95 -0.10
C TYR A 248 1.73 1.81 0.62
N GLY A 249 0.46 1.57 0.40
CA GLY A 249 -0.66 2.22 1.09
C GLY A 249 -1.14 1.41 2.29
N TYR A 250 -1.21 2.04 3.47
CA TYR A 250 -1.59 1.40 4.73
C TYR A 250 -2.58 2.25 5.51
N LEU A 251 -3.44 1.59 6.29
CA LEU A 251 -4.34 2.26 7.24
C LEU A 251 -4.55 1.36 8.47
N ALA A 252 -4.47 1.92 9.66
CA ALA A 252 -4.84 1.26 10.91
C ALA A 252 -5.89 2.08 11.66
N GLY A 253 -7.06 1.46 11.89
CA GLY A 253 -8.23 2.14 12.47
C GLY A 253 -9.09 2.86 11.44
N SER A 254 -10.22 3.41 11.90
CA SER A 254 -11.34 3.88 11.07
C SER A 254 -11.52 5.40 11.07
N TYR A 255 -10.51 6.17 11.52
CA TYR A 255 -10.58 7.63 11.64
C TYR A 255 -10.56 8.36 10.30
N VAL A 256 -10.00 7.73 9.26
CA VAL A 256 -10.09 8.12 7.85
C VAL A 256 -10.48 6.90 7.00
N ARG A 257 -10.81 7.12 5.72
CA ARG A 257 -11.28 6.08 4.79
C ARG A 257 -10.37 5.90 3.57
N ASP A 258 -9.17 6.41 3.66
CA ASP A 258 -8.11 6.22 2.66
C ASP A 258 -6.79 5.86 3.35
N LYS A 259 -5.82 5.43 2.57
CA LYS A 259 -4.45 5.17 3.02
C LYS A 259 -3.84 6.44 3.62
N ASP A 260 -3.05 6.25 4.65
CA ASP A 260 -2.42 7.34 5.39
C ASP A 260 -0.96 6.99 5.72
N ALA A 261 -0.02 7.69 5.08
CA ALA A 261 1.39 7.47 5.33
C ALA A 261 1.84 7.94 6.72
N ILE A 262 1.08 8.80 7.39
CA ILE A 262 1.42 9.27 8.74
C ILE A 262 1.26 8.14 9.74
N ILE A 263 0.11 7.44 9.72
CA ILE A 263 -0.09 6.24 10.56
C ILE A 263 0.85 5.11 10.16
N GLY A 264 1.08 4.92 8.84
CA GLY A 264 2.05 3.95 8.34
C GLY A 264 3.44 4.22 8.91
N SER A 265 3.92 5.47 8.82
CA SER A 265 5.21 5.91 9.38
C SER A 265 5.30 5.70 10.88
N MET A 266 4.26 6.07 11.62
CA MET A 266 4.19 5.90 13.07
C MET A 266 4.33 4.42 13.47
N LEU A 267 3.53 3.54 12.86
CA LEU A 267 3.54 2.12 13.22
C LEU A 267 4.81 1.40 12.75
N ILE A 268 5.40 1.78 11.61
CA ILE A 268 6.68 1.26 11.15
C ILE A 268 7.79 1.63 12.15
N CYS A 269 7.85 2.87 12.60
CA CYS A 269 8.83 3.32 13.58
C CYS A 269 8.61 2.68 14.96
N GLU A 270 7.36 2.53 15.39
CA GLU A 270 7.03 1.82 16.64
C GLU A 270 7.45 0.34 16.56
N MET A 271 7.20 -0.32 15.45
CA MET A 271 7.63 -1.68 15.17
C MET A 271 9.17 -1.82 15.21
N ALA A 272 9.90 -0.90 14.56
CA ALA A 272 11.36 -0.86 14.57
C ALA A 272 11.89 -0.69 16.00
N ALA A 273 11.30 0.24 16.75
CA ALA A 273 11.63 0.48 18.16
C ALA A 273 11.36 -0.76 19.02
N TYR A 274 10.27 -1.47 18.78
CA TYR A 274 9.92 -2.70 19.49
C TYR A 274 10.97 -3.80 19.27
N TYR A 275 11.27 -4.14 18.01
CA TYR A 275 12.25 -5.20 17.73
C TYR A 275 13.63 -4.84 18.25
N ARG A 276 14.05 -3.58 18.14
CA ARG A 276 15.30 -3.10 18.74
C ARG A 276 15.31 -3.30 20.27
N SER A 277 14.21 -2.98 20.95
CA SER A 277 14.11 -3.09 22.43
C SER A 277 14.24 -4.52 22.96
N ILE A 278 13.90 -5.51 22.13
CA ILE A 278 14.02 -6.95 22.46
C ILE A 278 15.28 -7.60 21.87
N GLY A 279 16.22 -6.80 21.32
CA GLY A 279 17.45 -7.29 20.72
C GLY A 279 17.26 -8.01 19.39
N SER A 280 16.21 -7.68 18.65
CA SER A 280 15.89 -8.22 17.33
C SER A 280 15.80 -7.10 16.29
N SER A 281 15.40 -7.41 15.07
CA SER A 281 15.26 -6.48 13.96
C SER A 281 14.02 -6.79 13.10
N ILE A 282 13.59 -5.80 12.31
CA ILE A 282 12.53 -5.99 11.30
C ILE A 282 12.91 -7.13 10.33
N LYS A 283 14.19 -7.21 9.92
CA LYS A 283 14.69 -8.27 9.04
C LYS A 283 14.52 -9.66 9.63
N GLU A 284 14.96 -9.83 10.88
CA GLU A 284 14.82 -11.11 11.57
C GLU A 284 13.36 -11.51 11.76
N ARG A 285 12.49 -10.54 12.02
CA ARG A 285 11.05 -10.81 12.11
C ARG A 285 10.49 -11.27 10.76
N LEU A 286 10.83 -10.60 9.68
CA LEU A 286 10.41 -10.98 8.33
C LEU A 286 10.88 -12.39 7.98
N GLU A 287 12.14 -12.73 8.26
CA GLU A 287 12.68 -14.07 8.04
C GLU A 287 11.95 -15.14 8.90
N SER A 288 11.59 -14.79 10.12
CA SER A 288 10.81 -15.68 11.00
C SER A 288 9.39 -15.93 10.44
N ILE A 289 8.75 -14.93 9.84
CA ILE A 289 7.46 -15.07 9.16
C ILE A 289 7.60 -16.00 7.95
N TYR A 290 8.64 -15.80 7.13
CA TYR A 290 8.92 -16.66 6.00
C TYR A 290 9.24 -18.11 6.41
N ALA A 291 9.99 -18.29 7.48
CA ALA A 291 10.27 -19.62 8.02
C ALA A 291 8.99 -20.38 8.46
N LYS A 292 8.00 -19.63 8.97
CA LYS A 292 6.72 -20.21 9.44
C LYS A 292 5.73 -20.50 8.30
N PHE A 293 5.65 -19.62 7.31
CA PHE A 293 4.58 -19.64 6.31
C PHE A 293 5.06 -19.92 4.87
N GLY A 294 6.38 -19.95 4.64
CA GLY A 294 7.00 -20.08 3.31
C GLY A 294 7.53 -18.76 2.76
N ARG A 295 8.52 -18.85 1.87
CA ARG A 295 9.16 -17.69 1.24
C ARG A 295 8.34 -17.23 0.03
N TYR A 296 7.47 -16.27 0.25
CA TYR A 296 6.70 -15.62 -0.81
C TYR A 296 7.55 -14.55 -1.52
N LEU A 297 7.44 -14.52 -2.86
CA LEU A 297 7.94 -13.42 -3.68
C LEU A 297 6.78 -12.85 -4.48
N ASN A 298 6.58 -11.53 -4.37
CA ASN A 298 5.57 -10.79 -5.12
C ASN A 298 6.28 -9.81 -6.07
N LYS A 299 6.01 -9.90 -7.37
CA LYS A 299 6.56 -9.02 -8.40
C LYS A 299 5.49 -8.62 -9.40
N VAL A 300 5.65 -7.43 -9.98
CA VAL A 300 4.75 -6.89 -11.00
C VAL A 300 5.56 -6.60 -12.26
N ASP A 301 5.10 -7.12 -13.40
CA ASP A 301 5.61 -6.74 -14.71
C ASP A 301 4.52 -5.95 -15.45
N SER A 302 4.91 -4.99 -16.30
CA SER A 302 4.01 -4.20 -17.13
C SER A 302 4.29 -4.47 -18.61
N PHE A 303 3.24 -4.70 -19.38
CA PHE A 303 3.30 -4.86 -20.83
C PHE A 303 2.59 -3.67 -21.46
N GLU A 304 3.33 -2.88 -22.24
CA GLU A 304 2.83 -1.67 -22.87
C GLU A 304 2.39 -1.95 -24.31
N PHE A 305 1.31 -1.31 -24.72
CA PHE A 305 0.72 -1.41 -26.05
C PHE A 305 0.62 -0.01 -26.68
N PRO A 306 1.75 0.56 -27.15
CA PRO A 306 1.76 1.93 -27.65
C PRO A 306 0.92 2.09 -28.92
N GLY A 307 0.38 3.28 -29.11
CA GLY A 307 -0.42 3.66 -30.28
C GLY A 307 -1.93 3.62 -30.06
N LEU A 308 -2.68 4.13 -31.05
CA LEU A 308 -4.13 4.32 -30.96
C LEU A 308 -4.92 3.01 -30.78
N SER A 309 -4.40 1.88 -31.25
CA SER A 309 -5.04 0.56 -31.11
C SER A 309 -4.66 -0.17 -29.83
N GLY A 310 -3.88 0.43 -28.92
CA GLY A 310 -3.39 -0.24 -27.72
C GLY A 310 -4.51 -0.73 -26.81
N MET A 311 -5.54 0.08 -26.61
CA MET A 311 -6.71 -0.30 -25.81
C MET A 311 -7.49 -1.48 -26.40
N ASP A 312 -7.68 -1.50 -27.74
CA ASP A 312 -8.37 -2.59 -28.42
C ASP A 312 -7.58 -3.91 -28.35
N LYS A 313 -6.24 -3.83 -28.48
CA LYS A 313 -5.36 -4.99 -28.29
C LYS A 313 -5.49 -5.57 -26.88
N MET A 314 -5.44 -4.72 -25.86
CA MET A 314 -5.62 -5.18 -24.47
C MET A 314 -6.98 -5.86 -24.26
N ALA A 315 -8.06 -5.26 -24.81
CA ALA A 315 -9.39 -5.87 -24.73
C ALA A 315 -9.41 -7.24 -25.41
N GLY A 316 -8.82 -7.36 -26.61
CA GLY A 316 -8.70 -8.62 -27.35
C GLY A 316 -7.91 -9.69 -26.59
N ILE A 317 -6.80 -9.32 -25.94
CA ILE A 317 -6.00 -10.21 -25.09
C ILE A 317 -6.83 -10.73 -23.92
N MET A 318 -7.50 -9.85 -23.18
CA MET A 318 -8.33 -10.24 -22.05
C MET A 318 -9.48 -11.16 -22.45
N ASP A 319 -10.12 -10.88 -23.60
CA ASP A 319 -11.17 -11.73 -24.16
C ASP A 319 -10.64 -13.09 -24.58
N GLY A 320 -9.46 -13.13 -25.19
CA GLY A 320 -8.77 -14.36 -25.57
C GLY A 320 -8.46 -15.24 -24.36
N LEU A 321 -7.92 -14.65 -23.31
CA LEU A 321 -7.61 -15.35 -22.05
C LEU A 321 -8.86 -15.88 -21.32
N ARG A 322 -10.02 -15.22 -21.44
CA ARG A 322 -11.30 -15.69 -20.92
C ARG A 322 -11.87 -16.85 -21.73
N LYS A 323 -11.86 -16.73 -23.05
CA LYS A 323 -12.41 -17.76 -23.96
C LYS A 323 -11.58 -19.04 -23.96
N ASN A 324 -10.27 -18.88 -23.87
CA ASN A 324 -9.31 -20.00 -23.94
C ASN A 324 -8.29 -19.87 -22.80
N PRO A 325 -8.69 -20.09 -21.53
CA PRO A 325 -7.78 -19.99 -20.42
C PRO A 325 -6.67 -21.05 -20.55
N PRO A 326 -5.40 -20.72 -20.27
CA PRO A 326 -4.31 -21.68 -20.30
C PRO A 326 -4.57 -22.77 -19.26
N LYS A 327 -4.31 -24.02 -19.63
CA LYS A 327 -4.38 -25.18 -18.71
C LYS A 327 -3.11 -25.32 -17.87
N GLU A 328 -2.03 -24.71 -18.35
CA GLU A 328 -0.71 -24.75 -17.76
C GLU A 328 0.04 -23.44 -18.07
N ILE A 329 0.85 -22.94 -17.14
CA ILE A 329 1.76 -21.80 -17.33
C ILE A 329 3.13 -22.25 -16.81
N ALA A 330 4.15 -22.24 -17.68
CA ALA A 330 5.53 -22.62 -17.36
C ALA A 330 5.68 -24.02 -16.70
N GLY A 331 4.86 -25.00 -17.07
CA GLY A 331 4.89 -26.35 -16.48
C GLY A 331 4.05 -26.49 -15.20
N TYR A 332 3.46 -25.42 -14.71
CA TYR A 332 2.54 -25.45 -13.54
C TYR A 332 1.10 -25.53 -14.02
N ALA A 333 0.38 -26.58 -13.60
CA ALA A 333 -1.02 -26.75 -13.94
C ALA A 333 -1.86 -25.61 -13.35
N VAL A 334 -2.77 -25.03 -14.15
CA VAL A 334 -3.77 -24.07 -13.67
C VAL A 334 -4.85 -24.85 -12.92
N THR A 335 -4.91 -24.67 -11.61
CA THR A 335 -5.86 -25.35 -10.73
C THR A 335 -7.19 -24.63 -10.60
N LYS A 336 -7.17 -23.31 -10.76
CA LYS A 336 -8.36 -22.44 -10.72
C LYS A 336 -8.14 -21.19 -11.57
N VAL A 337 -9.18 -20.80 -12.29
CA VAL A 337 -9.29 -19.46 -12.92
C VAL A 337 -10.40 -18.71 -12.21
N THR A 338 -10.08 -17.50 -11.74
CA THR A 338 -11.08 -16.59 -11.16
C THR A 338 -11.20 -15.38 -12.06
N ASP A 339 -12.37 -15.17 -12.64
CA ASP A 339 -12.71 -14.00 -13.45
C ASP A 339 -13.55 -13.04 -12.61
N TYR A 340 -13.04 -11.84 -12.38
CA TYR A 340 -13.72 -10.82 -11.59
C TYR A 340 -14.82 -10.08 -12.36
N THR A 341 -15.08 -10.40 -13.62
CA THR A 341 -16.31 -10.00 -14.28
C THR A 341 -17.52 -10.82 -13.81
N ASP A 342 -17.30 -12.03 -13.25
CA ASP A 342 -18.33 -12.86 -12.64
C ASP A 342 -18.53 -12.48 -11.15
N THR A 343 -19.40 -11.50 -10.95
CA THR A 343 -19.74 -11.00 -9.61
C THR A 343 -20.46 -12.03 -8.73
N LYS A 344 -21.11 -13.03 -9.33
CA LYS A 344 -21.80 -14.10 -8.59
C LYS A 344 -20.82 -15.06 -7.92
N THR A 345 -19.74 -15.40 -8.62
CA THR A 345 -18.71 -16.30 -8.09
C THR A 345 -17.76 -15.58 -7.14
N THR A 346 -17.43 -14.31 -7.41
CA THR A 346 -16.46 -13.55 -6.60
C THR A 346 -17.08 -12.87 -5.39
N GLY A 347 -18.37 -12.53 -5.45
CA GLY A 347 -19.05 -11.72 -4.43
C GLY A 347 -18.59 -10.26 -4.40
N LEU A 348 -17.74 -9.86 -5.34
CA LEU A 348 -17.19 -8.51 -5.48
C LEU A 348 -17.80 -7.79 -6.67
N PRO A 349 -17.72 -6.45 -6.73
CA PRO A 349 -18.09 -5.69 -7.92
C PRO A 349 -17.34 -6.17 -9.17
N SER A 350 -17.93 -5.94 -10.36
CA SER A 350 -17.31 -6.36 -11.61
C SER A 350 -16.00 -5.62 -11.86
N ALA A 351 -14.94 -6.35 -12.18
CA ALA A 351 -13.63 -5.81 -12.53
C ALA A 351 -12.97 -6.62 -13.65
N ASN A 352 -12.24 -5.96 -14.53
CA ASN A 352 -11.52 -6.63 -15.62
C ASN A 352 -10.20 -7.22 -15.10
N VAL A 353 -10.30 -8.29 -14.31
CA VAL A 353 -9.16 -8.97 -13.67
C VAL A 353 -9.33 -10.49 -13.81
N LEU A 354 -8.25 -11.17 -14.16
CA LEU A 354 -8.15 -12.63 -14.17
C LEU A 354 -7.08 -13.09 -13.18
N ILE A 355 -7.40 -14.07 -12.34
CA ILE A 355 -6.42 -14.73 -11.47
C ILE A 355 -6.31 -16.20 -11.84
N TYR A 356 -5.09 -16.63 -12.16
CA TYR A 356 -4.73 -18.03 -12.36
C TYR A 356 -4.05 -18.54 -11.10
N SER A 357 -4.69 -19.46 -10.38
CA SER A 357 -4.05 -20.22 -9.30
C SER A 357 -3.34 -21.42 -9.90
N LEU A 358 -2.09 -21.62 -9.54
CA LEU A 358 -1.23 -22.65 -10.11
C LEU A 358 -0.92 -23.75 -9.09
N SER A 359 -0.58 -24.93 -9.60
CA SER A 359 -0.02 -25.99 -8.76
C SER A 359 1.25 -25.48 -8.04
N GLY A 360 1.44 -25.89 -6.77
CA GLY A 360 2.56 -25.42 -5.95
C GLY A 360 2.31 -24.07 -5.26
N GLY A 361 1.09 -23.52 -5.34
CA GLY A 361 0.69 -22.32 -4.59
C GLY A 361 1.02 -20.97 -5.25
N ALA A 362 1.64 -20.99 -6.44
CA ALA A 362 1.89 -19.76 -7.18
C ALA A 362 0.59 -19.18 -7.77
N THR A 363 0.55 -17.87 -7.98
CA THR A 363 -0.56 -17.18 -8.66
C THR A 363 -0.05 -16.18 -9.70
N VAL A 364 -0.83 -16.05 -10.77
CA VAL A 364 -0.64 -15.00 -11.78
C VAL A 364 -1.92 -14.21 -11.91
N VAL A 365 -1.84 -12.89 -11.74
CA VAL A 365 -2.97 -11.99 -11.96
C VAL A 365 -2.70 -11.19 -13.22
N VAL A 366 -3.69 -11.12 -14.11
CA VAL A 366 -3.65 -10.30 -15.33
C VAL A 366 -4.70 -9.21 -15.21
N ARG A 367 -4.26 -7.95 -15.28
CA ARG A 367 -5.11 -6.77 -15.11
C ARG A 367 -4.73 -5.67 -16.09
N PRO A 368 -5.61 -5.29 -17.01
CA PRO A 368 -5.38 -4.10 -17.85
C PRO A 368 -5.52 -2.83 -17.02
N SER A 369 -4.75 -1.79 -17.38
CA SER A 369 -4.96 -0.44 -16.87
C SER A 369 -6.25 0.15 -17.44
N GLY A 370 -6.99 0.91 -16.64
CA GLY A 370 -8.18 1.63 -17.10
C GLY A 370 -7.86 2.93 -17.83
N THR A 371 -6.66 3.47 -17.67
CA THR A 371 -6.28 4.80 -18.16
C THR A 371 -5.13 4.81 -19.15
N GLU A 372 -4.34 3.75 -19.18
CA GLU A 372 -3.13 3.65 -20.01
C GLU A 372 -3.14 2.35 -20.82
N PRO A 373 -2.59 2.32 -22.04
CA PRO A 373 -2.55 1.13 -22.86
C PRO A 373 -1.46 0.14 -22.35
N LYS A 374 -1.67 -0.41 -21.15
CA LYS A 374 -0.78 -1.40 -20.53
C LYS A 374 -1.54 -2.46 -19.74
N ILE A 375 -1.03 -3.69 -19.75
CA ILE A 375 -1.46 -4.78 -18.89
C ILE A 375 -0.42 -4.98 -17.79
N LYS A 376 -0.85 -4.95 -16.53
CA LYS A 376 -0.05 -5.36 -15.38
C LYS A 376 -0.26 -6.84 -15.10
N THR A 377 0.83 -7.56 -14.89
CA THR A 377 0.81 -8.93 -14.40
C THR A 377 1.47 -9.00 -13.05
N TYR A 378 0.72 -9.53 -12.08
CA TYR A 378 1.21 -9.72 -10.72
C TYR A 378 1.54 -11.20 -10.54
N PHE A 379 2.77 -11.47 -10.12
CA PHE A 379 3.26 -12.81 -9.84
C PHE A 379 3.40 -12.97 -8.34
N THR A 380 2.78 -14.00 -7.80
CA THR A 380 3.10 -14.51 -6.48
C THR A 380 3.71 -15.89 -6.65
N THR A 381 4.93 -16.06 -6.19
CA THR A 381 5.63 -17.35 -6.20
C THR A 381 6.03 -17.77 -4.80
N LEU A 382 6.21 -19.05 -4.58
CA LEU A 382 6.54 -19.65 -3.29
C LEU A 382 7.70 -20.61 -3.46
N GLY A 383 8.82 -20.33 -2.81
CA GLY A 383 10.02 -21.16 -2.85
C GLY A 383 10.51 -21.51 -1.44
N LYS A 384 11.48 -22.42 -1.36
CA LYS A 384 12.23 -22.69 -0.13
C LYS A 384 13.14 -21.51 0.25
N ASP A 385 13.57 -20.74 -0.76
CA ASP A 385 14.37 -19.54 -0.63
C ASP A 385 14.01 -18.51 -1.72
N LEU A 386 14.60 -17.31 -1.66
CA LEU A 386 14.36 -16.23 -2.60
C LEU A 386 14.79 -16.62 -4.03
N ALA A 387 15.89 -17.35 -4.20
CA ALA A 387 16.41 -17.71 -5.51
C ALA A 387 15.48 -18.69 -6.25
N GLU A 388 14.88 -19.63 -5.54
CA GLU A 388 13.89 -20.54 -6.10
C GLU A 388 12.59 -19.80 -6.48
N ALA A 389 12.08 -18.93 -5.60
CA ALA A 389 10.91 -18.11 -5.87
C ALA A 389 11.13 -17.16 -7.06
N GLN A 390 12.32 -16.55 -7.19
CA GLN A 390 12.69 -15.72 -8.33
C GLN A 390 12.77 -16.52 -9.63
N THR A 391 13.40 -17.70 -9.59
CA THR A 391 13.49 -18.60 -10.75
C THR A 391 12.09 -19.00 -11.24
N GLN A 392 11.17 -19.27 -10.32
CA GLN A 392 9.78 -19.58 -10.65
C GLN A 392 9.10 -18.37 -11.30
N LYS A 393 9.26 -17.17 -10.73
CA LYS A 393 8.70 -15.90 -11.29
C LYS A 393 9.19 -15.70 -12.73
N ASP A 394 10.49 -15.85 -12.98
CA ASP A 394 11.07 -15.61 -14.29
C ASP A 394 10.53 -16.58 -15.35
N LYS A 395 10.39 -17.87 -15.01
CA LYS A 395 9.73 -18.86 -15.88
C LYS A 395 8.29 -18.51 -16.19
N LEU A 396 7.51 -18.08 -15.18
CA LEU A 396 6.13 -17.65 -15.38
C LEU A 396 6.03 -16.42 -16.27
N ALA A 397 6.91 -15.43 -16.06
CA ALA A 397 6.94 -14.23 -16.88
C ALA A 397 7.25 -14.51 -18.35
N GLU A 398 8.24 -15.37 -18.63
CA GLU A 398 8.56 -15.79 -19.99
C GLU A 398 7.40 -16.55 -20.67
N ALA A 399 6.75 -17.44 -19.94
CA ALA A 399 5.61 -18.21 -20.48
C ALA A 399 4.37 -17.34 -20.76
N LEU A 400 4.23 -16.18 -20.09
CA LEU A 400 3.12 -15.26 -20.32
C LEU A 400 3.33 -14.32 -21.52
N LYS A 401 4.56 -14.01 -21.89
CA LYS A 401 4.85 -13.12 -23.02
C LYS A 401 4.07 -13.45 -24.30
N PRO A 402 4.05 -14.70 -24.78
CA PRO A 402 3.28 -15.05 -26.00
C PRO A 402 1.75 -15.01 -25.80
N LEU A 403 1.25 -15.07 -24.56
CA LEU A 403 -0.18 -14.98 -24.26
C LEU A 403 -0.65 -13.52 -24.20
N LEU A 404 0.28 -12.57 -24.03
CA LEU A 404 0.03 -11.14 -23.94
C LEU A 404 0.55 -10.36 -25.16
N ALA A 405 0.98 -11.05 -26.23
CA ALA A 405 1.52 -10.44 -27.44
C ALA A 405 0.45 -10.06 -28.48
#